data_6ef6c6e901550f231b9efae36b9d0bbe
#
_entry.id   6ef6c6e901550f231b9efae36b9d0bbe
#
_cell.length_a   1.000
_cell.length_b   1.000
_cell.length_c   1.000
_cell.angle_alpha   90.00
_cell.angle_beta   90.00
_cell.angle_gamma   90.00
#
_symmetry.space_group_name_H-M   'P 1'
#
loop_
_entity.id
_entity.type
_entity.pdbx_description
1 polymer ?
#
loop_
_entity_poly.entity_id
_entity_poly.type
_entity_poly.pdbx_seq_one_letter_code
_entity_poly.pdbx_strand_id
1 'polypeptide(L)'
;MTLLDTLGITTVSVSADRVEMRMPVRPEIYQPHGFLHGGATIALLESCASRAAEERTDFDKELIFGLETTIRHKKARKDGVITGVAELEREEPSYGGRKQFWHVIATDELGDTISEGTFITKIVT
;
A
#
# COMPACT_ATOMS: atom_id res chain seq x y z
N MET A 1 -7.19 -1.80 -17.95
CA MET A 1 -7.54 -1.07 -16.72
C MET A 1 -7.30 -1.95 -15.52
N THR A 2 -6.65 -1.43 -14.50
CA THR A 2 -6.37 -2.16 -13.25
C THR A 2 -7.17 -1.57 -12.09
N LEU A 3 -7.09 -2.20 -10.91
CA LEU A 3 -7.72 -1.66 -9.71
C LEU A 3 -7.17 -0.26 -9.36
N LEU A 4 -5.87 -0.02 -9.59
CA LEU A 4 -5.28 1.30 -9.36
C LEU A 4 -5.97 2.37 -10.19
N ASP A 5 -6.24 2.08 -11.46
CA ASP A 5 -6.96 3.01 -12.35
C ASP A 5 -8.36 3.28 -11.82
N THR A 6 -9.06 2.23 -11.41
CA THR A 6 -10.44 2.35 -10.90
C THR A 6 -10.49 3.19 -9.62
N LEU A 7 -9.51 3.03 -8.74
CA LEU A 7 -9.43 3.80 -7.49
C LEU A 7 -8.80 5.19 -7.69
N GLY A 8 -8.31 5.50 -8.89
CA GLY A 8 -7.66 6.77 -9.17
C GLY A 8 -6.30 6.93 -8.52
N ILE A 9 -5.62 5.82 -8.22
CA ILE A 9 -4.31 5.82 -7.58
C ILE A 9 -3.23 6.23 -8.58
N THR A 10 -2.40 7.20 -8.20
CA THR A 10 -1.25 7.65 -8.99
C THR A 10 0.03 7.48 -8.19
N THR A 11 1.12 7.14 -8.88
CA THR A 11 2.43 6.94 -8.27
C THR A 11 3.18 8.26 -8.19
N VAL A 12 3.71 8.59 -7.01
CA VAL A 12 4.50 9.80 -6.79
C VAL A 12 5.99 9.48 -6.87
N SER A 13 6.46 8.44 -6.18
CA SER A 13 7.86 8.04 -6.19
C SER A 13 8.01 6.55 -5.92
N VAL A 14 9.06 5.95 -6.49
CA VAL A 14 9.33 4.52 -6.39
C VAL A 14 10.80 4.29 -6.12
N SER A 15 11.08 3.46 -5.11
CA SER A 15 12.40 2.87 -4.90
C SER A 15 12.23 1.47 -4.30
N ALA A 16 13.34 0.74 -4.18
CA ALA A 16 13.31 -0.59 -3.58
C ALA A 16 12.98 -0.57 -2.08
N ASP A 17 13.11 0.60 -1.43
CA ASP A 17 12.91 0.76 0.01
C ASP A 17 11.67 1.58 0.36
N ARG A 18 11.14 2.35 -0.59
CA ARG A 18 10.02 3.26 -0.30
C ARG A 18 9.23 3.58 -1.56
N VAL A 19 7.92 3.48 -1.46
CA VAL A 19 7.00 3.91 -2.52
C VAL A 19 5.94 4.83 -1.93
N GLU A 20 5.65 5.90 -2.65
CA GLU A 20 4.58 6.84 -2.33
C GLU A 20 3.57 6.90 -3.47
N MET A 21 2.29 6.78 -3.13
CA MET A 21 1.17 6.90 -4.07
C MET A 21 0.09 7.80 -3.47
N ARG A 22 -0.79 8.32 -4.33
CA ARG A 22 -1.91 9.16 -3.92
C ARG A 22 -3.23 8.64 -4.49
N MET A 23 -4.31 8.84 -3.73
CA MET A 23 -5.65 8.41 -4.10
C MET A 23 -6.65 9.52 -3.75
N PRO A 24 -7.41 10.04 -4.72
CA PRO A 24 -8.44 11.02 -4.43
C PRO A 24 -9.62 10.35 -3.73
N VAL A 25 -10.17 11.02 -2.72
CA VAL A 25 -11.38 10.55 -2.03
C VAL A 25 -12.60 11.07 -2.77
N ARG A 26 -13.47 10.16 -3.23
CA ARG A 26 -14.64 10.49 -4.02
C ARG A 26 -15.75 9.48 -3.73
N PRO A 27 -17.03 9.84 -4.02
CA PRO A 27 -18.17 8.97 -3.69
C PRO A 27 -18.08 7.54 -4.22
N GLU A 28 -17.41 7.32 -5.37
CA GLU A 28 -17.27 6.01 -6.00
C GLU A 28 -16.50 5.02 -5.15
N ILE A 29 -15.72 5.51 -4.17
CA ILE A 29 -14.96 4.65 -3.27
C ILE A 29 -15.38 4.82 -1.81
N TYR A 30 -16.63 5.25 -1.59
CA TYR A 30 -17.20 5.33 -0.23
C TYR A 30 -17.73 3.95 0.21
N GLN A 31 -17.70 3.73 1.53
CA GLN A 31 -18.50 2.71 2.16
C GLN A 31 -19.98 3.21 2.27
N PRO A 32 -20.93 2.34 2.64
CA PRO A 32 -22.37 2.70 2.59
C PRO A 32 -22.80 3.89 3.44
N HIS A 33 -22.00 4.32 4.42
CA HIS A 33 -22.34 5.44 5.31
C HIS A 33 -21.75 6.78 4.87
N GLY A 34 -21.14 6.85 3.68
CA GLY A 34 -20.69 8.12 3.09
C GLY A 34 -19.28 8.54 3.45
N PHE A 35 -18.44 7.61 3.85
CA PHE A 35 -17.02 7.85 4.12
C PHE A 35 -16.15 6.98 3.23
N LEU A 36 -14.90 7.38 3.05
CA LEU A 36 -13.90 6.58 2.35
C LEU A 36 -13.91 5.13 2.87
N HIS A 37 -14.03 4.18 1.94
CA HIS A 37 -14.01 2.76 2.28
C HIS A 37 -12.62 2.36 2.81
N GLY A 38 -12.59 1.74 4.00
CA GLY A 38 -11.31 1.28 4.57
C GLY A 38 -10.56 0.31 3.67
N GLY A 39 -11.28 -0.54 2.93
CA GLY A 39 -10.69 -1.44 1.94
C GLY A 39 -10.00 -0.70 0.80
N ALA A 40 -10.48 0.47 0.41
CA ALA A 40 -9.82 1.29 -0.61
C ALA A 40 -8.48 1.83 -0.09
N THR A 41 -8.42 2.25 1.18
CA THR A 41 -7.18 2.67 1.81
C THR A 41 -6.20 1.50 1.90
N ILE A 42 -6.67 0.31 2.26
CA ILE A 42 -5.82 -0.89 2.31
C ILE A 42 -5.27 -1.19 0.91
N ALA A 43 -6.10 -1.08 -0.14
CA ALA A 43 -5.66 -1.29 -1.52
C ALA A 43 -4.56 -0.31 -1.92
N LEU A 44 -4.67 0.96 -1.49
CA LEU A 44 -3.61 1.96 -1.70
C LEU A 44 -2.31 1.52 -1.04
N LEU A 45 -2.37 1.13 0.23
CA LEU A 45 -1.18 0.75 1.00
C LEU A 45 -0.56 -0.56 0.50
N GLU A 46 -1.38 -1.52 0.13
CA GLU A 46 -0.91 -2.76 -0.49
C GLU A 46 -0.21 -2.49 -1.82
N SER A 47 -0.77 -1.58 -2.62
CA SER A 47 -0.19 -1.19 -3.91
C SER A 47 1.19 -0.55 -3.72
N CYS A 48 1.36 0.28 -2.69
CA CYS A 48 2.65 0.87 -2.35
C CYS A 48 3.68 -0.20 -2.00
N ALA A 49 3.34 -1.11 -1.08
CA ALA A 49 4.25 -2.17 -0.63
C ALA A 49 4.59 -3.13 -1.78
N SER A 50 3.60 -3.53 -2.56
CA SER A 50 3.80 -4.43 -3.69
C SER A 50 4.70 -3.81 -4.75
N ARG A 51 4.50 -2.51 -5.04
CA ARG A 51 5.33 -1.80 -6.02
C ARG A 51 6.78 -1.70 -5.57
N ALA A 52 7.02 -1.44 -4.29
CA ALA A 52 8.38 -1.42 -3.73
C ALA A 52 9.02 -2.81 -3.78
N ALA A 53 8.26 -3.84 -3.44
CA ALA A 53 8.75 -5.22 -3.49
C ALA A 53 9.07 -5.65 -4.93
N GLU A 54 8.32 -5.17 -5.93
CA GLU A 54 8.62 -5.41 -7.34
C GLU A 54 10.01 -4.89 -7.72
N GLU A 55 10.41 -3.73 -7.19
CA GLU A 55 11.75 -3.15 -7.43
C GLU A 55 12.86 -4.03 -6.88
N ARG A 56 12.55 -4.89 -5.91
CA ARG A 56 13.50 -5.83 -5.28
C ARG A 56 13.49 -7.20 -5.94
N THR A 57 12.65 -7.41 -6.96
CA THR A 57 12.36 -8.73 -7.54
C THR A 57 13.01 -8.84 -8.92
N ASP A 58 13.74 -9.93 -9.14
CA ASP A 58 14.24 -10.30 -10.46
C ASP A 58 13.21 -11.24 -11.10
N PHE A 59 12.31 -10.69 -11.92
CA PHE A 59 11.21 -11.45 -12.52
C PHE A 59 11.65 -12.52 -13.52
N ASP A 60 12.92 -12.56 -13.91
CA ASP A 60 13.46 -13.66 -14.71
C ASP A 60 13.64 -14.93 -13.86
N LYS A 61 13.79 -14.79 -12.54
CA LYS A 61 14.13 -15.89 -11.65
C LYS A 61 13.21 -15.98 -10.43
N GLU A 62 12.46 -14.94 -10.13
CA GLU A 62 11.74 -14.81 -8.88
C GLU A 62 10.28 -14.46 -9.10
N LEU A 63 9.45 -14.81 -8.13
CA LEU A 63 8.05 -14.40 -8.06
C LEU A 63 7.81 -13.71 -6.73
N ILE A 64 6.80 -12.85 -6.69
CA ILE A 64 6.45 -12.09 -5.49
C ILE A 64 5.01 -12.39 -5.08
N PHE A 65 4.79 -12.50 -3.76
CA PHE A 65 3.47 -12.72 -3.18
C PHE A 65 3.24 -11.81 -1.98
N GLY A 66 2.02 -11.27 -1.87
CA GLY A 66 1.55 -10.64 -0.64
C GLY A 66 1.11 -11.73 0.32
N LEU A 67 1.56 -11.67 1.58
CA LEU A 67 1.26 -12.70 2.57
C LEU A 67 0.27 -12.24 3.63
N GLU A 68 0.41 -11.00 4.13
CA GLU A 68 -0.32 -10.57 5.30
C GLU A 68 -0.41 -9.06 5.35
N THR A 69 -1.56 -8.56 5.79
CA THR A 69 -1.82 -7.13 5.99
C THR A 69 -2.46 -6.95 7.35
N THR A 70 -1.89 -6.05 8.15
CA THR A 70 -2.46 -5.64 9.43
C THR A 70 -2.56 -4.13 9.45
N ILE A 71 -3.78 -3.60 9.40
CA ILE A 71 -4.04 -2.16 9.28
C ILE A 71 -4.99 -1.72 10.39
N ARG A 72 -4.68 -0.57 10.99
CA ARG A 72 -5.58 0.15 11.88
C ARG A 72 -6.06 1.42 11.21
N HIS A 73 -7.37 1.58 11.12
CA HIS A 73 -7.99 2.80 10.62
C HIS A 73 -8.18 3.76 11.78
N LYS A 74 -7.72 5.01 11.63
CA LYS A 74 -7.69 5.99 12.73
C LYS A 74 -8.58 7.20 12.48
N LYS A 75 -8.90 7.50 11.22
CA LYS A 75 -9.68 8.70 10.88
C LYS A 75 -10.51 8.45 9.63
N ALA A 76 -11.76 8.90 9.63
CA ALA A 76 -12.64 8.85 8.47
C ALA A 76 -12.46 10.09 7.60
N ARG A 77 -12.69 9.95 6.28
CA ARG A 77 -12.63 11.07 5.34
C ARG A 77 -13.77 10.98 4.34
N LYS A 78 -14.22 12.15 3.86
CA LYS A 78 -15.27 12.26 2.84
C LYS A 78 -14.77 12.91 1.56
N ASP A 79 -13.62 13.58 1.59
CA ASP A 79 -13.06 14.31 0.47
C ASP A 79 -11.54 14.40 0.58
N GLY A 80 -10.93 15.11 -0.35
CA GLY A 80 -9.50 15.38 -0.34
C GLY A 80 -8.70 14.28 -1.02
N VAL A 81 -7.43 14.20 -0.67
CA VAL A 81 -6.48 13.26 -1.24
C VAL A 81 -5.75 12.52 -0.12
N ILE A 82 -5.67 11.21 -0.24
CA ILE A 82 -4.93 10.37 0.69
C ILE A 82 -3.58 10.03 0.07
N THR A 83 -2.51 10.23 0.83
CA THR A 83 -1.15 9.81 0.44
C THR A 83 -0.81 8.53 1.18
N GLY A 84 -0.45 7.50 0.43
CA GLY A 84 0.01 6.23 0.98
C GLY A 84 1.51 6.10 0.81
N VAL A 85 2.18 5.60 1.83
CA VAL A 85 3.62 5.34 1.82
C VAL A 85 3.89 3.95 2.39
N ALA A 86 4.74 3.20 1.71
CA ALA A 86 5.31 1.95 2.23
C ALA A 86 6.82 2.14 2.36
N GLU A 87 7.35 1.83 3.53
CA GLU A 87 8.79 1.86 3.80
C GLU A 87 9.26 0.50 4.30
N LEU A 88 10.38 0.02 3.77
CA LEU A 88 10.95 -1.23 4.20
C LEU A 88 11.48 -1.10 5.62
N GLU A 89 10.98 -1.94 6.52
CA GLU A 89 11.51 -2.04 7.88
C GLU A 89 12.68 -3.03 7.94
N ARG A 90 12.50 -4.19 7.31
CA ARG A 90 13.54 -5.24 7.26
C ARG A 90 13.23 -6.27 6.20
N GLU A 91 14.24 -7.01 5.82
CA GLU A 91 14.12 -8.18 4.97
C GLU A 91 14.80 -9.36 5.69
N GLU A 92 14.17 -10.52 5.66
CA GLU A 92 14.66 -11.71 6.35
C GLU A 92 14.68 -12.92 5.40
N PRO A 93 15.68 -13.82 5.54
CA PRO A 93 15.63 -15.10 4.84
C PRO A 93 14.39 -15.88 5.26
N SER A 94 13.82 -16.61 4.31
CA SER A 94 12.64 -17.44 4.54
C SER A 94 12.73 -18.66 3.64
N TYR A 95 12.03 -19.73 4.01
CA TYR A 95 12.05 -20.95 3.20
C TYR A 95 11.65 -20.63 1.74
N GLY A 96 12.53 -20.95 0.80
CA GLY A 96 12.30 -20.74 -0.62
C GLY A 96 12.51 -19.30 -1.10
N GLY A 97 12.99 -18.41 -0.24
CA GLY A 97 13.23 -17.02 -0.64
C GLY A 97 13.49 -16.10 0.53
N ARG A 98 12.84 -14.95 0.53
CA ARG A 98 13.00 -13.92 1.56
C ARG A 98 11.70 -13.15 1.77
N LYS A 99 11.46 -12.72 3.02
CA LYS A 99 10.31 -11.91 3.40
C LYS A 99 10.69 -10.46 3.58
N GLN A 100 9.83 -9.56 3.15
CA GLN A 100 9.95 -8.13 3.36
C GLN A 100 8.85 -7.67 4.30
N PHE A 101 9.21 -6.88 5.31
CA PHE A 101 8.29 -6.29 6.27
C PHE A 101 8.21 -4.79 6.00
N TRP A 102 7.03 -4.32 5.62
CA TRP A 102 6.79 -2.95 5.21
C TRP A 102 5.97 -2.22 6.26
N HIS A 103 6.45 -1.07 6.73
CA HIS A 103 5.61 -0.13 7.44
C HIS A 103 4.79 0.62 6.41
N VAL A 104 3.47 0.66 6.58
CA VAL A 104 2.57 1.34 5.66
C VAL A 104 1.75 2.38 6.42
N ILE A 105 1.60 3.56 5.82
CA ILE A 105 0.86 4.66 6.43
C ILE A 105 0.12 5.46 5.36
N ALA A 106 -1.12 5.80 5.65
CA ALA A 106 -1.92 6.70 4.83
C ALA A 106 -2.20 7.97 5.63
N THR A 107 -1.95 9.11 5.00
CA THR A 107 -2.17 10.43 5.62
C THR A 107 -3.08 11.27 4.72
N ASP A 108 -3.79 12.23 5.31
CA ASP A 108 -4.57 13.20 4.54
C ASP A 108 -3.75 14.48 4.28
N GLU A 109 -4.35 15.42 3.55
CA GLU A 109 -3.69 16.70 3.22
C GLU A 109 -3.47 17.61 4.43
N LEU A 110 -4.07 17.29 5.57
CA LEU A 110 -3.83 18.00 6.83
C LEU A 110 -2.65 17.42 7.60
N GLY A 111 -2.07 16.31 7.11
CA GLY A 111 -0.98 15.61 7.77
C GLY A 111 -1.44 14.61 8.82
N ASP A 112 -2.74 14.38 8.96
CA ASP A 112 -3.26 13.43 9.93
C ASP A 112 -3.18 12.00 9.40
N THR A 113 -2.89 11.05 10.30
CA THR A 113 -2.88 9.63 9.96
C THR A 113 -4.30 9.12 9.79
N ILE A 114 -4.58 8.58 8.61
CA ILE A 114 -5.85 7.94 8.28
C ILE A 114 -5.81 6.46 8.67
N SER A 115 -4.74 5.79 8.29
CA SER A 115 -4.55 4.36 8.55
C SER A 115 -3.07 4.06 8.64
N GLU A 116 -2.71 3.05 9.41
CA GLU A 116 -1.32 2.67 9.62
C GLU A 116 -1.22 1.20 9.96
N GLY A 117 -0.12 0.57 9.56
CA GLY A 117 0.12 -0.83 9.89
C GLY A 117 1.31 -1.44 9.19
N THR A 118 1.20 -2.73 8.94
CA THR A 118 2.28 -3.54 8.37
C THR A 118 1.75 -4.37 7.21
N PHE A 119 2.56 -4.47 6.17
CA PHE A 119 2.32 -5.36 5.05
C PHE A 119 3.53 -6.26 4.88
N ILE A 120 3.30 -7.57 4.66
CA ILE A 120 4.37 -8.55 4.49
C ILE A 120 4.29 -9.12 3.09
N THR A 121 5.41 -9.04 2.36
CA THR A 121 5.57 -9.67 1.05
C THR A 121 6.63 -10.76 1.15
N LYS A 122 6.61 -11.68 0.17
CA LYS A 122 7.64 -12.72 0.06
C LYS A 122 8.08 -12.84 -1.39
N ILE A 123 9.38 -12.80 -1.61
CA ILE A 123 10.00 -13.06 -2.91
C ILE A 123 10.55 -14.47 -2.87
N VAL A 124 10.15 -15.29 -3.84
CA VAL A 124 10.56 -16.70 -3.94
C VAL A 124 11.29 -16.98 -5.24
N THR A 125 12.21 -17.90 -5.19
CA THR A 125 12.98 -18.36 -6.36
C THR A 125 12.39 -19.62 -6.97
#